data_d8de2a0bab623ebc820dc812bb70f289
#
_entry.id   d8de2a0bab623ebc820dc812bb70f289
#
_cell.length_a   1.000
_cell.length_b   1.000
_cell.length_c   1.000
_cell.angle_alpha   90.00
_cell.angle_beta   90.00
_cell.angle_gamma   90.00
#
_symmetry.space_group_name_H-M   'P 1'
#
loop_
_entity.id
_entity.type
_entity.pdbx_description
1 polymer ?
#
loop_
_entity_poly.entity_id
_entity_poly.type
_entity_poly.pdbx_seq_one_letter_code
_entity_poly.pdbx_strand_id
1 'polypeptide(L)'
;MYYVRPLMCPLFFLSLLPFSFVQAADKPALTDGGINPLSVVRIHDRVNYMVSLNFNNGKTAQQWRSVDCKQGKAQLLYKDLLNEEGLTKARYYGNNYLRYAPAQDDKQMTAEDIRTVCQLPIKDTRWERLSATSTAGITDLIDVNSIHHVGDILSVRLGYDFADIIWEPPYDAPLELKIEHYLYNCKTHQGDAVAAMNFDSEGRVTDSLITADIVRRKSSFKINTQMAQRFEQLCQLPAGKTFKAEGHFVSDTNKPASTLMGPSMPDLSNNNPQWLDKFPLSAAIEHQVQSLIKPWALPRFKQVRYTEASSLGKVKVQLDAQPDGYIRKLEDYGVWTVQRLTLANQLQLKFTMSISNGSSLLNKLQTDLRFPLVNGQRYQAQLDHINSDKKVTASTLRCEVTGEGDAHSIAPEFSGKYLLVECHATYEGQLDSSSKLAWLQDLNVFVPVAQQLGDKPESLVKLENVSVIR
;
A
#
# COMPACT_ATOMS: atom_id res chain seq x y z
N MET A 1 -13.23 -11.79 -12.43
CA MET A 1 -13.56 -10.45 -11.93
C MET A 1 -13.58 -10.55 -10.42
N TYR A 2 -12.43 -10.42 -9.81
CA TYR A 2 -12.29 -10.52 -8.36
C TYR A 2 -12.60 -9.16 -7.76
N TYR A 3 -13.79 -9.03 -7.19
CA TYR A 3 -14.07 -7.98 -6.24
C TYR A 3 -13.31 -8.36 -4.94
N VAL A 4 -12.04 -8.02 -4.86
CA VAL A 4 -11.50 -7.63 -3.59
C VAL A 4 -12.29 -6.37 -3.23
N ARG A 5 -13.24 -6.48 -2.31
CA ARG A 5 -13.74 -5.28 -1.64
C ARG A 5 -12.49 -4.56 -1.17
N PRO A 6 -12.24 -3.35 -1.66
CA PRO A 6 -11.26 -2.53 -1.00
C PRO A 6 -11.81 -2.42 0.43
N LEU A 7 -11.06 -2.95 1.40
CA LEU A 7 -11.21 -2.48 2.76
C LEU A 7 -10.98 -0.98 2.65
N MET A 8 -12.11 -0.26 2.67
CA MET A 8 -12.11 1.17 2.76
C MET A 8 -11.39 1.52 4.05
N CYS A 9 -10.07 1.69 3.95
CA CYS A 9 -9.40 2.54 4.91
C CYS A 9 -9.97 3.94 4.70
N PRO A 10 -10.63 4.53 5.68
CA PRO A 10 -10.95 5.94 5.60
C PRO A 10 -9.63 6.69 5.40
N LEU A 11 -9.55 7.42 4.33
CA LEU A 11 -8.37 8.12 3.81
C LEU A 11 -7.90 9.28 4.69
N PHE A 12 -8.52 9.45 5.81
CA PHE A 12 -8.11 10.38 6.84
C PHE A 12 -7.82 9.58 8.09
N PHE A 13 -6.66 9.74 8.65
CA PHE A 13 -6.25 9.09 9.88
C PHE A 13 -6.19 7.55 9.78
N LEU A 14 -5.17 7.07 9.06
CA LEU A 14 -4.55 5.87 9.57
C LEU A 14 -4.34 6.14 11.06
N SER A 15 -5.13 5.45 11.89
CA SER A 15 -4.83 5.38 13.30
C SER A 15 -3.32 5.15 13.38
N LEU A 16 -2.61 6.17 13.82
CA LEU A 16 -1.22 6.07 14.24
C LEU A 16 -1.23 5.05 15.37
N LEU A 17 -1.22 3.77 15.03
CA LEU A 17 -0.87 2.77 16.01
C LEU A 17 0.51 3.20 16.51
N PRO A 18 0.71 3.29 17.81
CA PRO A 18 1.99 3.65 18.36
C PRO A 18 2.97 2.56 17.92
N PHE A 19 3.70 2.82 16.83
CA PHE A 19 4.98 2.18 16.69
C PHE A 19 5.83 2.80 17.78
N SER A 20 5.88 2.14 18.92
CA SER A 20 6.96 2.37 19.85
C SER A 20 8.24 2.19 19.06
N PHE A 21 8.88 3.30 18.66
CA PHE A 21 10.23 3.27 18.16
C PHE A 21 11.06 2.72 19.32
N VAL A 22 11.34 1.42 19.28
CA VAL A 22 12.34 0.82 20.12
C VAL A 22 13.62 1.58 19.79
N GLN A 23 14.12 2.32 20.77
CA GLN A 23 15.46 2.86 20.74
C GLN A 23 16.41 1.74 20.33
N ALA A 24 17.48 2.07 19.62
CA ALA A 24 18.39 1.14 18.93
C ALA A 24 19.06 0.03 19.81
N ALA A 25 18.66 -0.13 21.08
CA ALA A 25 19.19 -1.12 22.01
C ALA A 25 18.47 -2.48 21.96
N ASP A 26 17.18 -2.55 21.53
CA ASP A 26 16.45 -3.82 21.54
C ASP A 26 15.74 -4.05 20.21
N LYS A 27 16.48 -4.57 19.22
CA LYS A 27 15.84 -5.24 18.09
C LYS A 27 15.12 -6.46 18.65
N PRO A 28 13.78 -6.58 18.47
CA PRO A 28 13.09 -7.79 18.91
C PRO A 28 13.73 -9.00 18.23
N ALA A 29 14.07 -10.03 19.00
CA ALA A 29 14.60 -11.25 18.43
C ALA A 29 13.59 -11.82 17.44
N LEU A 30 14.05 -12.10 16.23
CA LEU A 30 13.27 -12.76 15.20
C LEU A 30 13.21 -14.25 15.55
N THR A 31 12.01 -14.78 15.73
CA THR A 31 11.79 -16.23 15.74
C THR A 31 11.30 -16.63 14.36
N ASP A 32 12.01 -17.53 13.70
CA ASP A 32 11.62 -18.04 12.39
C ASP A 32 10.38 -18.94 12.54
N GLY A 33 9.29 -18.57 11.88
CA GLY A 33 8.05 -19.35 11.82
C GLY A 33 8.08 -20.49 10.81
N GLY A 34 9.20 -20.67 10.10
CA GLY A 34 9.38 -21.70 9.08
C GLY A 34 8.78 -21.35 7.71
N ILE A 35 9.06 -22.22 6.75
CA ILE A 35 8.57 -22.10 5.38
C ILE A 35 7.09 -22.51 5.34
N ASN A 36 6.24 -21.64 4.77
CA ASN A 36 4.85 -22.01 4.52
C ASN A 36 4.76 -22.97 3.32
N PRO A 37 4.32 -24.22 3.50
CA PRO A 37 4.33 -25.22 2.43
C PRO A 37 3.40 -24.85 1.25
N LEU A 38 2.34 -24.08 1.48
CA LEU A 38 1.44 -23.63 0.42
C LEU A 38 2.08 -22.55 -0.48
N SER A 39 3.15 -21.91 0.00
CA SER A 39 3.85 -20.86 -0.73
C SER A 39 4.92 -21.40 -1.68
N VAL A 40 5.31 -22.66 -1.54
CA VAL A 40 6.47 -23.18 -2.26
C VAL A 40 6.11 -23.55 -3.68
N VAL A 41 6.76 -22.88 -4.63
CA VAL A 41 6.60 -23.13 -6.06
C VAL A 41 7.97 -23.17 -6.72
N ARG A 42 8.21 -24.21 -7.53
CA ARG A 42 9.39 -24.31 -8.38
C ARG A 42 9.01 -23.96 -9.81
N ILE A 43 9.66 -22.96 -10.37
CA ILE A 43 9.54 -22.57 -11.78
C ILE A 43 10.93 -22.63 -12.39
N HIS A 44 11.17 -23.59 -13.26
CA HIS A 44 12.49 -23.89 -13.81
C HIS A 44 13.53 -24.11 -12.70
N ASP A 45 14.64 -23.42 -12.75
CA ASP A 45 15.72 -23.52 -11.77
C ASP A 45 15.45 -22.70 -10.49
N ARG A 46 14.27 -22.08 -10.36
CA ARG A 46 13.95 -21.13 -9.29
C ARG A 46 12.91 -21.68 -8.30
N VAL A 47 13.23 -21.61 -7.02
CA VAL A 47 12.31 -21.96 -5.94
C VAL A 47 11.87 -20.68 -5.24
N ASN A 48 10.57 -20.42 -5.27
CA ASN A 48 9.96 -19.30 -4.52
C ASN A 48 9.26 -19.84 -3.29
N TYR A 49 9.36 -19.12 -2.18
CA TYR A 49 8.72 -19.50 -0.92
C TYR A 49 8.56 -18.32 0.01
N MET A 50 7.66 -18.46 0.95
CA MET A 50 7.37 -17.49 2.00
C MET A 50 7.78 -18.04 3.36
N VAL A 51 8.42 -17.20 4.16
CA VAL A 51 8.74 -17.46 5.56
C VAL A 51 7.90 -16.55 6.44
N SER A 52 7.26 -17.10 7.45
CA SER A 52 6.58 -16.34 8.50
C SER A 52 7.60 -15.93 9.57
N LEU A 53 7.58 -14.67 9.94
CA LEU A 53 8.43 -14.11 10.99
C LEU A 53 7.56 -13.66 12.14
N ASN A 54 7.84 -14.18 13.33
CA ASN A 54 7.19 -13.76 14.56
C ASN A 54 8.16 -12.93 15.39
N PHE A 55 7.69 -11.78 15.84
CA PHE A 55 8.49 -10.87 16.68
C PHE A 55 8.07 -11.04 18.15
N ASN A 56 9.01 -10.83 19.08
CA ASN A 56 8.75 -10.95 20.53
C ASN A 56 7.65 -10.01 21.03
N ASN A 57 7.32 -8.97 20.29
CA ASN A 57 6.24 -8.03 20.60
C ASN A 57 4.87 -8.46 20.03
N GLY A 58 4.72 -9.71 19.61
CA GLY A 58 3.48 -10.27 19.07
C GLY A 58 3.15 -9.86 17.62
N LYS A 59 4.02 -9.04 16.98
CA LYS A 59 3.85 -8.71 15.57
C LYS A 59 4.30 -9.86 14.69
N THR A 60 3.67 -9.98 13.52
CA THR A 60 4.00 -10.96 12.50
C THR A 60 4.35 -10.27 11.19
N ALA A 61 5.24 -10.89 10.43
CA ALA A 61 5.56 -10.49 9.07
C ALA A 61 5.69 -11.74 8.18
N GLN A 62 5.50 -11.55 6.90
CA GLN A 62 5.77 -12.55 5.88
C GLN A 62 6.90 -12.04 4.99
N GLN A 63 7.81 -12.92 4.64
CA GLN A 63 8.95 -12.59 3.82
C GLN A 63 9.02 -13.54 2.63
N TRP A 64 8.88 -13.00 1.43
CA TRP A 64 9.01 -13.76 0.21
C TRP A 64 10.44 -13.77 -0.29
N ARG A 65 10.91 -14.96 -0.62
CA ARG A 65 12.24 -15.24 -1.12
C ARG A 65 12.19 -16.06 -2.41
N SER A 66 13.20 -15.88 -3.23
CA SER A 66 13.43 -16.66 -4.43
C SER A 66 14.86 -17.15 -4.45
N VAL A 67 15.06 -18.44 -4.72
CA VAL A 67 16.37 -19.07 -4.85
C VAL A 67 16.55 -19.58 -6.25
N ASP A 68 17.54 -19.05 -6.95
CA ASP A 68 18.01 -19.58 -8.22
C ASP A 68 18.99 -20.73 -7.93
N CYS A 69 18.52 -21.94 -8.09
CA CYS A 69 19.29 -23.14 -7.76
C CYS A 69 20.43 -23.42 -8.74
N LYS A 70 20.35 -22.90 -9.97
CA LYS A 70 21.42 -23.03 -10.96
C LYS A 70 22.56 -22.07 -10.67
N GLN A 71 22.25 -20.84 -10.27
CA GLN A 71 23.25 -19.83 -9.94
C GLN A 71 23.71 -19.90 -8.48
N GLY A 72 22.98 -20.60 -7.61
CA GLY A 72 23.26 -20.65 -6.18
C GLY A 72 23.04 -19.28 -5.51
N LYS A 73 22.06 -18.51 -5.96
CA LYS A 73 21.75 -17.17 -5.46
C LYS A 73 20.38 -17.10 -4.84
N ALA A 74 20.28 -16.40 -3.74
CA ALA A 74 19.01 -16.08 -3.09
C ALA A 74 18.68 -14.59 -3.26
N GLN A 75 17.41 -14.30 -3.41
CA GLN A 75 16.88 -12.95 -3.51
C GLN A 75 15.73 -12.76 -2.52
N LEU A 76 15.75 -11.62 -1.85
CA LEU A 76 14.61 -11.12 -1.10
C LEU A 76 13.68 -10.40 -2.08
N LEU A 77 12.46 -10.90 -2.22
CA LEU A 77 11.46 -10.31 -3.12
C LEU A 77 10.74 -9.15 -2.45
N TYR A 78 10.06 -9.43 -1.34
CA TYR A 78 9.38 -8.42 -0.52
C TYR A 78 9.07 -8.93 0.89
N LYS A 79 8.66 -8.01 1.76
CA LYS A 79 8.20 -8.27 3.13
C LYS A 79 6.85 -7.63 3.36
N ASP A 80 5.93 -8.38 3.93
CA ASP A 80 4.65 -7.89 4.41
C ASP A 80 4.64 -7.83 5.93
N LEU A 81 4.33 -6.68 6.48
CA LEU A 81 3.92 -6.56 7.88
C LEU A 81 2.43 -6.84 7.96
N LEU A 82 2.03 -7.70 8.86
CA LEU A 82 0.63 -8.06 9.04
C LEU A 82 0.01 -7.30 10.21
N ASN A 83 -1.29 -7.03 10.11
CA ASN A 83 -2.10 -6.59 11.24
C ASN A 83 -2.55 -7.80 12.08
N GLU A 84 -3.31 -7.54 13.16
CA GLU A 84 -3.83 -8.59 14.05
C GLU A 84 -4.79 -9.57 13.36
N GLU A 85 -5.39 -9.15 12.24
CA GLU A 85 -6.28 -9.97 11.42
C GLU A 85 -5.52 -10.80 10.37
N GLY A 86 -4.18 -10.68 10.31
CA GLY A 86 -3.32 -11.35 9.33
C GLY A 86 -3.36 -10.73 7.93
N LEU A 87 -3.89 -9.50 7.80
CA LEU A 87 -3.90 -8.77 6.54
C LEU A 87 -2.64 -7.90 6.40
N THR A 88 -2.16 -7.75 5.18
CA THR A 88 -1.01 -6.89 4.89
C THR A 88 -1.30 -5.45 5.27
N LYS A 89 -0.56 -4.96 6.24
CA LYS A 89 -0.61 -3.58 6.72
C LYS A 89 0.38 -2.69 5.96
N ALA A 90 1.53 -3.24 5.63
CA ALA A 90 2.58 -2.56 4.88
C ALA A 90 3.43 -3.59 4.14
N ARG A 91 3.85 -3.27 2.91
CA ARG A 91 4.73 -4.10 2.09
C ARG A 91 6.03 -3.35 1.78
N TYR A 92 7.12 -4.08 1.69
CA TYR A 92 8.45 -3.58 1.41
C TYR A 92 9.06 -4.36 0.25
N TYR A 93 9.32 -3.71 -0.85
CA TYR A 93 10.06 -4.25 -1.98
C TYR A 93 11.51 -3.73 -1.96
N GLY A 94 12.46 -4.61 -1.81
CA GLY A 94 13.86 -4.22 -1.76
C GLY A 94 14.12 -3.12 -0.72
N ASN A 95 14.62 -1.96 -1.15
CA ASN A 95 14.81 -0.78 -0.30
C ASN A 95 13.62 0.18 -0.32
N ASN A 96 12.60 -0.10 -1.13
CA ASN A 96 11.47 0.80 -1.34
C ASN A 96 10.23 0.28 -0.61
N TYR A 97 9.56 1.17 0.09
CA TYR A 97 8.27 0.90 0.66
C TYR A 97 7.22 0.93 -0.47
N LEU A 98 6.56 -0.20 -0.69
CA LEU A 98 5.28 -0.29 -1.36
C LEU A 98 5.24 -0.03 -2.87
N ARG A 99 6.38 -0.06 -3.53
CA ARG A 99 6.43 -0.21 -4.96
C ARG A 99 7.26 -1.39 -5.31
N TYR A 100 6.83 -2.07 -6.35
CA TYR A 100 7.66 -3.09 -6.94
C TYR A 100 9.04 -2.51 -7.26
N ALA A 101 10.04 -3.07 -6.64
CA ALA A 101 11.43 -2.80 -6.92
C ALA A 101 12.12 -4.12 -7.28
N PRO A 102 13.12 -4.10 -8.13
CA PRO A 102 13.89 -5.31 -8.45
C PRO A 102 14.34 -6.02 -7.18
N ALA A 103 14.22 -7.33 -7.18
CA ALA A 103 14.66 -8.18 -6.09
C ALA A 103 16.12 -7.92 -5.74
N GLN A 104 16.43 -7.90 -4.45
CA GLN A 104 17.79 -7.70 -3.97
C GLN A 104 18.40 -9.04 -3.55
N ASP A 105 19.73 -9.15 -3.67
CA ASP A 105 20.46 -10.30 -3.14
C ASP A 105 20.19 -10.43 -1.63
N ASP A 106 19.73 -11.61 -1.22
CA ASP A 106 19.45 -11.90 0.19
C ASP A 106 20.74 -12.28 0.92
N LYS A 107 21.39 -11.29 1.50
CA LYS A 107 22.62 -11.44 2.27
C LYS A 107 22.44 -12.22 3.58
N GLN A 108 21.22 -12.54 3.98
CA GLN A 108 20.94 -13.29 5.20
C GLN A 108 20.95 -14.80 4.94
N MET A 109 20.84 -15.23 3.70
CA MET A 109 20.89 -16.65 3.33
C MET A 109 22.32 -17.15 3.13
N THR A 110 22.65 -18.22 3.84
CA THR A 110 23.92 -18.93 3.67
C THR A 110 23.90 -19.87 2.45
N ALA A 111 25.05 -20.33 1.99
CA ALA A 111 25.14 -21.35 0.95
C ALA A 111 24.45 -22.68 1.36
N GLU A 112 24.39 -22.97 2.65
CA GLU A 112 23.71 -24.14 3.17
C GLU A 112 22.18 -23.98 3.11
N ASP A 113 21.66 -22.82 3.46
CA ASP A 113 20.23 -22.51 3.33
C ASP A 113 19.78 -22.65 1.87
N ILE A 114 20.58 -22.12 0.94
CA ILE A 114 20.33 -22.21 -0.50
C ILE A 114 20.26 -23.67 -0.94
N ARG A 115 21.24 -24.50 -0.55
CA ARG A 115 21.23 -25.93 -0.86
C ARG A 115 20.00 -26.63 -0.29
N THR A 116 19.66 -26.35 0.94
CA THR A 116 18.48 -26.92 1.62
C THR A 116 17.19 -26.60 0.85
N VAL A 117 17.00 -25.35 0.45
CA VAL A 117 15.84 -24.93 -0.34
C VAL A 117 15.81 -25.62 -1.70
N CYS A 118 16.96 -25.72 -2.37
CA CYS A 118 17.06 -26.37 -3.69
C CYS A 118 16.79 -27.88 -3.64
N GLN A 119 17.03 -28.52 -2.50
CA GLN A 119 16.78 -29.95 -2.28
C GLN A 119 15.35 -30.26 -1.83
N LEU A 120 14.49 -29.25 -1.62
CA LEU A 120 13.10 -29.51 -1.30
C LEU A 120 12.47 -30.45 -2.34
N PRO A 121 11.70 -31.47 -1.94
CA PRO A 121 11.14 -32.50 -2.83
C PRO A 121 9.93 -31.96 -3.62
N ILE A 122 10.14 -30.83 -4.30
CA ILE A 122 9.11 -30.13 -5.07
C ILE A 122 9.45 -30.25 -6.53
N LYS A 123 8.53 -30.83 -7.27
CA LYS A 123 8.66 -30.92 -8.72
C LYS A 123 8.60 -29.55 -9.36
N ASP A 124 9.35 -29.37 -10.44
CA ASP A 124 9.20 -28.22 -11.31
C ASP A 124 7.77 -28.14 -11.88
N THR A 125 7.27 -26.94 -12.09
CA THR A 125 5.97 -26.76 -12.75
C THR A 125 6.05 -27.26 -14.20
N ARG A 126 5.02 -27.99 -14.60
CA ARG A 126 4.83 -28.42 -15.99
C ARG A 126 3.49 -27.96 -16.49
N TRP A 127 3.52 -26.87 -17.23
CA TRP A 127 2.32 -26.22 -17.72
C TRP A 127 1.80 -26.89 -19.00
N GLU A 128 0.50 -27.17 -18.99
CA GLU A 128 -0.26 -27.63 -20.14
C GLU A 128 -1.44 -26.70 -20.35
N ARG A 129 -1.79 -26.45 -21.62
CA ARG A 129 -2.91 -25.58 -21.97
C ARG A 129 -4.25 -26.28 -21.68
N LEU A 130 -5.16 -25.52 -21.08
CA LEU A 130 -6.56 -25.94 -20.86
C LEU A 130 -7.50 -25.38 -21.91
N SER A 131 -7.13 -24.28 -22.55
CA SER A 131 -7.91 -23.62 -23.58
C SER A 131 -7.01 -22.80 -24.50
N ALA A 132 -7.52 -22.46 -25.69
CA ALA A 132 -6.89 -21.45 -26.53
C ALA A 132 -6.84 -20.10 -25.80
N THR A 133 -5.86 -19.26 -26.16
CA THR A 133 -5.76 -17.90 -25.61
C THR A 133 -7.05 -17.13 -25.89
N SER A 134 -7.59 -16.54 -24.84
CA SER A 134 -8.84 -15.77 -24.93
C SER A 134 -8.63 -14.46 -25.69
N THR A 135 -9.73 -13.82 -26.09
CA THR A 135 -9.69 -12.47 -26.71
C THR A 135 -9.15 -11.39 -25.77
N ALA A 136 -9.12 -11.66 -24.46
CA ALA A 136 -8.48 -10.82 -23.45
C ALA A 136 -6.98 -11.08 -23.29
N GLY A 137 -6.39 -11.95 -24.12
CA GLY A 137 -4.97 -12.28 -24.05
C GLY A 137 -4.58 -13.19 -22.87
N ILE A 138 -5.53 -13.95 -22.31
CA ILE A 138 -5.28 -14.87 -21.18
C ILE A 138 -5.32 -16.30 -21.68
N THR A 139 -4.29 -17.07 -21.33
CA THR A 139 -4.21 -18.51 -21.57
C THR A 139 -4.39 -19.27 -20.27
N ASP A 140 -5.42 -20.10 -20.18
CA ASP A 140 -5.65 -20.97 -19.02
C ASP A 140 -4.70 -22.18 -19.06
N LEU A 141 -4.05 -22.46 -17.95
CA LEU A 141 -3.05 -23.50 -17.80
C LEU A 141 -3.34 -24.40 -16.60
N ILE A 142 -2.80 -25.61 -16.65
CA ILE A 142 -2.74 -26.54 -15.52
C ILE A 142 -1.30 -27.02 -15.32
N ASP A 143 -0.83 -26.99 -14.07
CA ASP A 143 0.44 -27.62 -13.70
C ASP A 143 0.19 -29.11 -13.43
N VAL A 144 0.46 -29.95 -14.44
CA VAL A 144 0.22 -31.40 -14.34
C VAL A 144 1.09 -32.10 -13.29
N ASN A 145 2.21 -31.49 -12.89
CA ASN A 145 3.06 -31.99 -11.82
C ASN A 145 2.51 -31.71 -10.42
N SER A 146 1.53 -30.80 -10.32
CA SER A 146 0.88 -30.44 -9.05
C SER A 146 -0.34 -31.31 -8.74
N ILE A 147 -0.83 -32.09 -9.69
CA ILE A 147 -2.03 -32.92 -9.52
C ILE A 147 -1.72 -34.07 -8.58
N HIS A 148 -2.32 -34.07 -7.42
CA HIS A 148 -2.24 -35.19 -6.49
C HIS A 148 -3.48 -35.29 -5.61
N HIS A 149 -3.72 -36.49 -5.10
CA HIS A 149 -4.83 -36.79 -4.21
C HIS A 149 -4.31 -37.15 -2.82
N VAL A 150 -4.97 -36.62 -1.80
CA VAL A 150 -4.80 -37.02 -0.41
C VAL A 150 -6.18 -37.38 0.13
N GLY A 151 -6.47 -38.68 0.15
CA GLY A 151 -7.83 -39.15 0.39
C GLY A 151 -8.81 -38.63 -0.68
N ASP A 152 -9.89 -38.01 -0.23
CA ASP A 152 -10.89 -37.39 -1.12
C ASP A 152 -10.49 -35.97 -1.60
N ILE A 153 -9.36 -35.46 -1.17
CA ILE A 153 -8.91 -34.11 -1.54
C ILE A 153 -7.99 -34.15 -2.76
N LEU A 154 -8.40 -33.51 -3.84
CA LEU A 154 -7.57 -33.16 -4.98
C LEU A 154 -6.83 -31.87 -4.68
N SER A 155 -5.52 -31.87 -4.86
CA SER A 155 -4.68 -30.69 -4.88
C SER A 155 -4.22 -30.43 -6.31
N VAL A 156 -4.36 -29.18 -6.78
CA VAL A 156 -3.97 -28.81 -8.16
C VAL A 156 -3.65 -27.31 -8.27
N ARG A 157 -2.67 -26.98 -9.11
CA ARG A 157 -2.36 -25.59 -9.47
C ARG A 157 -2.90 -25.28 -10.87
N LEU A 158 -3.63 -24.19 -10.98
CA LEU A 158 -4.03 -23.60 -12.25
C LEU A 158 -3.16 -22.36 -12.51
N GLY A 159 -2.86 -22.13 -13.77
CA GLY A 159 -2.10 -20.97 -14.23
C GLY A 159 -2.94 -20.11 -15.17
N TYR A 160 -2.67 -18.82 -15.15
CA TYR A 160 -3.22 -17.83 -16.08
C TYR A 160 -2.06 -17.04 -16.65
N ASP A 161 -1.69 -17.34 -17.89
CA ASP A 161 -0.62 -16.62 -18.57
C ASP A 161 -1.20 -15.45 -19.34
N PHE A 162 -0.66 -14.27 -19.13
CA PHE A 162 -1.10 -13.02 -19.76
C PHE A 162 -0.20 -12.70 -20.96
N ALA A 163 -0.79 -12.31 -22.08
CA ALA A 163 -0.04 -11.92 -23.28
C ALA A 163 0.77 -10.63 -23.05
N ASP A 164 0.30 -9.76 -22.16
CA ASP A 164 0.91 -8.49 -21.81
C ASP A 164 1.31 -8.48 -20.34
N ILE A 165 2.31 -7.66 -19.98
CA ILE A 165 2.63 -7.37 -18.58
C ILE A 165 1.54 -6.48 -18.00
N ILE A 166 0.84 -6.97 -16.98
CA ILE A 166 -0.15 -6.21 -16.21
C ILE A 166 0.54 -5.69 -14.95
N TRP A 167 0.34 -4.41 -14.67
CA TRP A 167 0.85 -3.78 -13.44
C TRP A 167 -0.27 -3.70 -12.41
N GLU A 168 -0.25 -4.59 -11.42
CA GLU A 168 -1.34 -4.67 -10.44
C GLU A 168 -1.23 -3.62 -9.35
N PRO A 169 -2.29 -2.79 -9.15
CA PRO A 169 -2.38 -1.96 -7.97
C PRO A 169 -2.59 -2.82 -6.70
N PRO A 170 -2.20 -2.35 -5.52
CA PRO A 170 -1.65 -1.02 -5.21
C PRO A 170 -0.14 -0.91 -5.40
N TYR A 171 0.54 -1.98 -5.75
CA TYR A 171 2.00 -2.06 -5.66
C TYR A 171 2.71 -1.85 -6.99
N ASP A 172 1.99 -1.67 -8.08
CA ASP A 172 2.53 -1.70 -9.44
C ASP A 172 3.39 -2.94 -9.70
N ALA A 173 2.97 -4.06 -9.12
CA ALA A 173 3.68 -5.32 -9.25
C ALA A 173 3.42 -5.91 -10.64
N PRO A 174 4.45 -6.34 -11.39
CA PRO A 174 4.25 -6.95 -12.68
C PRO A 174 3.57 -8.31 -12.52
N LEU A 175 2.54 -8.52 -13.32
CA LEU A 175 1.79 -9.77 -13.43
C LEU A 175 1.90 -10.27 -14.86
N GLU A 176 2.63 -11.36 -15.06
CA GLU A 176 2.79 -12.03 -16.33
C GLU A 176 2.24 -13.46 -16.31
N LEU A 177 2.35 -14.11 -15.16
CA LEU A 177 1.76 -15.41 -14.88
C LEU A 177 1.13 -15.36 -13.48
N LYS A 178 -0.12 -15.77 -13.38
CA LYS A 178 -0.80 -15.99 -12.10
C LYS A 178 -0.93 -17.47 -11.85
N ILE A 179 -0.59 -17.92 -10.65
CA ILE A 179 -0.79 -19.30 -10.20
C ILE A 179 -1.78 -19.31 -9.05
N GLU A 180 -2.80 -20.14 -9.16
CA GLU A 180 -3.76 -20.38 -8.10
C GLU A 180 -3.70 -21.87 -7.69
N HIS A 181 -3.50 -22.12 -6.40
CA HIS A 181 -3.49 -23.47 -5.84
C HIS A 181 -4.86 -23.78 -5.23
N TYR A 182 -5.48 -24.83 -5.68
CA TYR A 182 -6.80 -25.27 -5.26
C TYR A 182 -6.72 -26.57 -4.47
N LEU A 183 -7.54 -26.66 -3.42
CA LEU A 183 -7.92 -27.90 -2.78
C LEU A 183 -9.41 -28.14 -3.05
N TYR A 184 -9.73 -29.29 -3.63
CA TYR A 184 -11.08 -29.65 -4.01
C TYR A 184 -11.44 -31.02 -3.45
N ASN A 185 -12.57 -31.11 -2.75
CA ASN A 185 -13.06 -32.37 -2.21
C ASN A 185 -13.91 -33.09 -3.26
N CYS A 186 -13.38 -34.19 -3.79
CA CYS A 186 -14.00 -34.98 -4.84
C CYS A 186 -15.32 -35.67 -4.41
N LYS A 187 -15.54 -35.81 -3.10
CA LYS A 187 -16.76 -36.43 -2.56
C LYS A 187 -17.88 -35.41 -2.33
N THR A 188 -17.54 -34.22 -1.81
CA THR A 188 -18.53 -33.18 -1.51
C THR A 188 -18.69 -32.16 -2.65
N HIS A 189 -17.85 -32.23 -3.68
CA HIS A 189 -17.81 -31.30 -4.82
C HIS A 189 -17.60 -29.85 -4.39
N GLN A 190 -16.83 -29.63 -3.32
CA GLN A 190 -16.50 -28.32 -2.77
C GLN A 190 -14.99 -28.09 -2.79
N GLY A 191 -14.59 -26.87 -3.02
CA GLY A 191 -13.17 -26.52 -3.00
C GLY A 191 -12.93 -25.02 -2.91
N ASP A 192 -11.69 -24.66 -2.59
CA ASP A 192 -11.25 -23.29 -2.47
C ASP A 192 -9.83 -23.10 -3.01
N ALA A 193 -9.53 -21.90 -3.47
CA ALA A 193 -8.16 -21.48 -3.71
C ALA A 193 -7.47 -21.22 -2.37
N VAL A 194 -6.38 -21.94 -2.13
CA VAL A 194 -5.62 -21.88 -0.88
C VAL A 194 -4.43 -20.96 -0.95
N ALA A 195 -3.97 -20.69 -2.16
CA ALA A 195 -2.92 -19.72 -2.46
C ALA A 195 -3.12 -19.15 -3.85
N ALA A 196 -2.79 -17.88 -4.01
CA ALA A 196 -2.67 -17.23 -5.30
C ALA A 196 -1.36 -16.45 -5.32
N MET A 197 -0.60 -16.54 -6.41
CA MET A 197 0.70 -15.90 -6.55
C MET A 197 0.84 -15.33 -7.96
N ASN A 198 1.31 -14.12 -8.04
CA ASN A 198 1.65 -13.43 -9.29
C ASN A 198 3.15 -13.53 -9.53
N PHE A 199 3.54 -13.69 -10.77
CA PHE A 199 4.92 -13.87 -11.18
C PHE A 199 5.30 -12.92 -12.29
N ASP A 200 6.57 -12.50 -12.28
CA ASP A 200 7.22 -11.82 -13.40
C ASP A 200 7.83 -12.80 -14.40
N SER A 201 8.39 -12.28 -15.48
CA SER A 201 9.05 -13.05 -16.55
C SER A 201 10.27 -13.88 -16.10
N GLU A 202 10.87 -13.51 -14.96
CA GLU A 202 11.96 -14.28 -14.36
C GLU A 202 11.48 -15.39 -13.43
N GLY A 203 10.16 -15.57 -13.30
CA GLY A 203 9.56 -16.56 -12.42
C GLY A 203 9.68 -16.21 -10.93
N ARG A 204 9.77 -14.92 -10.57
CA ARG A 204 9.79 -14.43 -9.20
C ARG A 204 8.39 -14.00 -8.77
N VAL A 205 8.01 -14.29 -7.53
CA VAL A 205 6.74 -13.85 -6.97
C VAL A 205 6.76 -12.32 -6.78
N THR A 206 5.77 -11.66 -7.35
CA THR A 206 5.61 -10.20 -7.27
C THR A 206 4.47 -9.77 -6.36
N ASP A 207 3.46 -10.60 -6.22
CA ASP A 207 2.38 -10.47 -5.25
C ASP A 207 1.80 -11.83 -4.89
N SER A 208 1.13 -11.93 -3.75
CA SER A 208 0.52 -13.17 -3.30
C SER A 208 -0.59 -12.98 -2.29
N LEU A 209 -1.48 -13.96 -2.26
CA LEU A 209 -2.45 -14.16 -1.20
C LEU A 209 -2.37 -15.63 -0.77
N ILE A 210 -1.94 -15.88 0.46
CA ILE A 210 -1.94 -17.22 1.04
C ILE A 210 -2.84 -17.22 2.24
N THR A 211 -3.87 -18.04 2.20
CA THR A 211 -4.80 -18.21 3.32
C THR A 211 -4.36 -19.39 4.15
N ALA A 212 -3.75 -19.12 5.29
CA ALA A 212 -3.43 -20.16 6.28
C ALA A 212 -4.69 -20.81 6.90
N ASP A 213 -5.86 -20.17 6.76
CA ASP A 213 -7.09 -20.53 7.42
C ASP A 213 -8.30 -20.65 6.49
N ILE A 214 -8.23 -21.55 5.53
CA ILE A 214 -9.36 -21.83 4.65
C ILE A 214 -10.53 -22.43 5.42
N VAL A 215 -10.25 -23.17 6.47
CA VAL A 215 -11.28 -23.77 7.34
C VAL A 215 -12.05 -22.71 8.14
N ARG A 216 -11.46 -21.53 8.39
CA ARG A 216 -12.09 -20.46 9.18
C ARG A 216 -12.81 -19.41 8.35
N ARG A 217 -12.44 -19.22 7.10
CA ARG A 217 -13.14 -18.29 6.22
C ARG A 217 -14.20 -19.06 5.44
N LYS A 218 -15.46 -18.78 5.72
CA LYS A 218 -16.58 -19.07 4.81
C LYS A 218 -16.45 -18.17 3.55
N SER A 219 -15.27 -18.12 2.94
CA SER A 219 -15.06 -17.37 1.71
C SER A 219 -15.47 -18.26 0.57
N SER A 220 -16.60 -18.00 0.02
CA SER A 220 -17.05 -18.60 -1.22
C SER A 220 -16.23 -18.05 -2.40
N PHE A 221 -15.03 -18.56 -2.64
CA PHE A 221 -14.54 -18.63 -4.00
C PHE A 221 -15.49 -19.53 -4.75
N LYS A 222 -16.46 -18.94 -5.43
CA LYS A 222 -17.39 -19.71 -6.26
C LYS A 222 -16.57 -20.26 -7.42
N ILE A 223 -16.21 -21.53 -7.30
CA ILE A 223 -15.71 -22.30 -8.43
C ILE A 223 -16.79 -22.17 -9.51
N ASN A 224 -16.43 -21.56 -10.65
CA ASN A 224 -17.38 -21.44 -11.75
C ASN A 224 -17.66 -22.82 -12.35
N THR A 225 -18.74 -22.95 -13.10
CA THR A 225 -19.21 -24.22 -13.65
C THR A 225 -18.12 -24.92 -14.49
N GLN A 226 -17.33 -24.18 -15.24
CA GLN A 226 -16.26 -24.75 -16.08
C GLN A 226 -15.11 -25.31 -15.23
N MET A 227 -14.73 -24.62 -14.16
CA MET A 227 -13.71 -25.11 -13.21
C MET A 227 -14.24 -26.34 -12.46
N ALA A 228 -15.49 -26.32 -12.02
CA ALA A 228 -16.10 -27.48 -11.36
C ALA A 228 -16.03 -28.71 -12.27
N GLN A 229 -16.42 -28.61 -13.53
CA GLN A 229 -16.33 -29.72 -14.50
C GLN A 229 -14.89 -30.23 -14.68
N ARG A 230 -13.89 -29.32 -14.68
CA ARG A 230 -12.48 -29.71 -14.77
C ARG A 230 -12.02 -30.46 -13.51
N PHE A 231 -12.40 -30.00 -12.33
CA PHE A 231 -12.05 -30.69 -11.09
C PHE A 231 -12.71 -32.07 -11.02
N GLU A 232 -13.94 -32.23 -11.47
CA GLU A 232 -14.60 -33.52 -11.58
C GLU A 232 -13.83 -34.48 -12.49
N GLN A 233 -13.36 -34.00 -13.65
CA GLN A 233 -12.52 -34.83 -14.55
C GLN A 233 -11.20 -35.22 -13.88
N LEU A 234 -10.59 -34.32 -13.10
CA LEU A 234 -9.36 -34.62 -12.34
C LEU A 234 -9.62 -35.61 -11.21
N CYS A 235 -10.75 -35.50 -10.52
CA CYS A 235 -11.16 -36.45 -9.48
C CYS A 235 -11.34 -37.89 -10.03
N GLN A 236 -11.73 -38.01 -11.28
CA GLN A 236 -11.94 -39.32 -11.93
C GLN A 236 -10.66 -39.90 -12.57
N LEU A 237 -9.54 -39.17 -12.53
CA LEU A 237 -8.27 -39.65 -13.08
C LEU A 237 -7.77 -40.88 -12.33
N PRO A 238 -7.59 -42.03 -13.02
CA PRO A 238 -6.99 -43.21 -12.40
C PRO A 238 -5.59 -42.93 -11.90
N ALA A 239 -5.20 -43.56 -10.80
CA ALA A 239 -3.84 -43.43 -10.27
C ALA A 239 -2.79 -43.74 -11.35
N GLY A 240 -1.81 -42.86 -11.48
CA GLY A 240 -0.71 -43.02 -12.48
C GLY A 240 -1.08 -42.62 -13.90
N LYS A 241 -2.30 -42.15 -14.18
CA LYS A 241 -2.65 -41.57 -15.48
C LYS A 241 -2.38 -40.06 -15.48
N THR A 242 -1.89 -39.58 -16.63
CA THR A 242 -1.63 -38.17 -16.87
C THR A 242 -2.89 -37.47 -17.40
N PHE A 243 -3.18 -36.29 -16.91
CA PHE A 243 -4.24 -35.47 -17.46
C PHE A 243 -3.95 -35.13 -18.94
N LYS A 244 -4.91 -35.33 -19.81
CA LYS A 244 -4.76 -35.02 -21.23
C LYS A 244 -5.19 -33.56 -21.46
N ALA A 245 -4.23 -32.70 -21.67
CA ALA A 245 -4.42 -31.30 -22.01
C ALA A 245 -4.24 -31.04 -23.51
N GLU A 246 -4.48 -29.80 -23.93
CA GLU A 246 -4.37 -29.40 -25.35
C GLU A 246 -2.92 -29.30 -25.86
N GLY A 247 -1.93 -29.32 -24.95
CA GLY A 247 -0.52 -29.36 -25.30
C GLY A 247 0.36 -28.60 -24.30
N HIS A 248 1.65 -28.87 -24.38
CA HIS A 248 2.64 -28.23 -23.53
C HIS A 248 2.72 -26.73 -23.77
N PHE A 249 2.88 -25.97 -22.70
CA PHE A 249 2.95 -24.52 -22.74
C PHE A 249 4.26 -24.00 -22.16
N VAL A 250 4.87 -23.08 -22.88
CA VAL A 250 6.02 -22.30 -22.44
C VAL A 250 5.63 -20.83 -22.53
N SER A 251 5.76 -20.10 -21.44
CA SER A 251 5.46 -18.67 -21.40
C SER A 251 6.50 -17.88 -22.21
N ASP A 252 6.04 -16.85 -22.90
CA ASP A 252 6.92 -15.86 -23.51
C ASP A 252 7.53 -14.99 -22.41
N THR A 253 8.85 -14.81 -22.42
CA THR A 253 9.59 -13.98 -21.46
C THR A 253 9.76 -12.53 -21.91
N ASN A 254 9.31 -12.18 -23.13
CA ASN A 254 9.44 -10.84 -23.71
C ASN A 254 8.07 -10.20 -23.98
N LYS A 255 7.21 -10.20 -22.98
CA LYS A 255 5.86 -9.65 -23.13
C LYS A 255 5.87 -8.12 -23.16
N PRO A 256 5.03 -7.51 -24.01
CA PRO A 256 4.87 -6.05 -24.02
C PRO A 256 4.17 -5.57 -22.75
N ALA A 257 4.43 -4.35 -22.35
CA ALA A 257 3.66 -3.71 -21.28
C ALA A 257 2.22 -3.47 -21.75
N SER A 258 1.24 -3.82 -20.91
CA SER A 258 -0.17 -3.62 -21.24
C SER A 258 -0.51 -2.14 -21.38
N THR A 259 -1.20 -1.80 -22.45
CA THR A 259 -1.75 -0.45 -22.68
C THR A 259 -3.11 -0.24 -22.01
N LEU A 260 -3.70 -1.31 -21.47
CA LEU A 260 -5.02 -1.29 -20.83
C LEU A 260 -5.00 -0.74 -19.41
N MET A 261 -3.83 -0.65 -18.82
CA MET A 261 -3.65 -0.04 -17.50
C MET A 261 -3.55 1.48 -17.69
N GLY A 262 -4.34 2.20 -16.90
CA GLY A 262 -4.17 3.65 -16.77
C GLY A 262 -2.72 4.01 -16.41
N PRO A 263 -2.37 5.29 -16.41
CA PRO A 263 -1.00 5.70 -16.13
C PRO A 263 -0.51 5.01 -14.87
N SER A 264 0.61 4.29 -15.00
CA SER A 264 1.28 3.64 -13.86
C SER A 264 1.36 4.64 -12.71
N MET A 265 1.05 4.17 -11.51
CA MET A 265 1.23 5.03 -10.33
C MET A 265 2.64 5.62 -10.37
N PRO A 266 2.77 6.92 -10.21
CA PRO A 266 4.08 7.56 -10.30
C PRO A 266 5.01 7.03 -9.22
N ASP A 267 6.30 6.99 -9.53
CA ASP A 267 7.33 6.51 -8.61
C ASP A 267 7.41 7.39 -7.35
N LEU A 268 6.83 6.89 -6.26
CA LEU A 268 6.85 7.57 -4.96
C LEU A 268 8.16 7.29 -4.20
N SER A 269 8.96 6.32 -4.65
CA SER A 269 10.20 5.92 -3.97
C SER A 269 11.24 7.04 -3.95
N ASN A 270 11.18 7.94 -4.93
CA ASN A 270 12.14 9.02 -5.08
C ASN A 270 11.73 10.32 -4.35
N ASN A 271 10.66 10.31 -3.54
CA ASN A 271 10.10 11.54 -2.97
C ASN A 271 9.93 12.64 -4.05
N ASN A 272 9.68 12.21 -5.30
CA ASN A 272 9.71 13.10 -6.44
C ASN A 272 8.52 14.07 -6.36
N PRO A 273 8.75 15.35 -6.11
CA PRO A 273 7.68 16.33 -6.03
C PRO A 273 6.86 16.43 -7.33
N GLN A 274 7.42 16.01 -8.47
CA GLN A 274 6.75 16.01 -9.77
C GLN A 274 5.51 15.11 -9.82
N TRP A 275 5.34 14.19 -8.87
CA TRP A 275 4.15 13.35 -8.87
C TRP A 275 2.87 14.15 -8.66
N LEU A 276 2.87 15.09 -7.71
CA LEU A 276 1.71 15.97 -7.48
C LEU A 276 1.41 16.85 -8.69
N ASP A 277 2.39 17.06 -9.58
CA ASP A 277 2.24 17.87 -10.79
C ASP A 277 1.62 17.07 -11.96
N LYS A 278 1.80 15.75 -11.99
CA LYS A 278 1.23 14.89 -13.05
C LYS A 278 -0.31 14.86 -13.05
N PHE A 279 -0.93 15.17 -11.93
CA PHE A 279 -2.38 15.20 -11.81
C PHE A 279 -2.84 16.62 -11.50
N PRO A 280 -3.13 17.43 -12.51
CA PRO A 280 -3.57 18.81 -12.33
C PRO A 280 -4.93 18.83 -11.62
N LEU A 281 -5.15 19.84 -10.79
CA LEU A 281 -6.48 20.18 -10.33
C LEU A 281 -7.35 20.57 -11.54
N SER A 282 -8.66 20.42 -11.45
CA SER A 282 -9.52 20.98 -12.49
C SER A 282 -9.37 22.50 -12.51
N ALA A 283 -9.47 23.11 -13.69
CA ALA A 283 -9.35 24.57 -13.84
C ALA A 283 -10.34 25.34 -12.94
N ALA A 284 -11.53 24.78 -12.70
CA ALA A 284 -12.53 25.38 -11.80
C ALA A 284 -12.03 25.40 -10.35
N ILE A 285 -11.48 24.29 -9.86
CA ILE A 285 -10.93 24.19 -8.51
C ILE A 285 -9.69 25.08 -8.38
N GLU A 286 -8.81 25.06 -9.37
CA GLU A 286 -7.61 25.89 -9.35
C GLU A 286 -7.96 27.37 -9.29
N HIS A 287 -8.88 27.85 -10.11
CA HIS A 287 -9.38 29.23 -10.07
C HIS A 287 -9.99 29.58 -8.71
N GLN A 288 -10.78 28.67 -8.14
CA GLN A 288 -11.40 28.87 -6.82
C GLN A 288 -10.35 28.97 -5.72
N VAL A 289 -9.36 28.06 -5.68
CA VAL A 289 -8.29 28.09 -4.68
C VAL A 289 -7.40 29.33 -4.86
N GLN A 290 -7.05 29.67 -6.10
CA GLN A 290 -6.28 30.88 -6.40
C GLN A 290 -7.01 32.16 -5.96
N SER A 291 -8.35 32.17 -5.96
CA SER A 291 -9.11 33.32 -5.44
C SER A 291 -8.97 33.51 -3.92
N LEU A 292 -8.59 32.46 -3.19
CA LEU A 292 -8.29 32.53 -1.76
C LEU A 292 -6.84 32.95 -1.49
N ILE A 293 -5.92 32.71 -2.43
CA ILE A 293 -4.50 33.04 -2.34
C ILE A 293 -4.35 34.53 -2.73
N LYS A 294 -4.63 35.40 -1.76
CA LYS A 294 -4.32 36.81 -1.89
C LYS A 294 -3.00 37.10 -1.17
N PRO A 295 -2.42 38.32 -1.32
CA PRO A 295 -1.11 38.66 -0.74
C PRO A 295 -0.94 38.24 0.73
N TRP A 296 -2.04 38.15 1.49
CA TRP A 296 -2.07 37.79 2.90
C TRP A 296 -1.90 36.28 3.19
N ALA A 297 -2.10 35.42 2.21
CA ALA A 297 -2.02 33.97 2.36
C ALA A 297 -0.77 33.37 1.69
N LEU A 298 0.02 34.19 1.00
CA LEU A 298 1.26 33.70 0.39
C LEU A 298 2.26 33.27 1.47
N PRO A 299 2.83 32.06 1.37
CA PRO A 299 3.89 31.62 2.26
C PRO A 299 5.06 32.61 2.24
N ARG A 300 5.59 32.97 3.42
CA ARG A 300 6.74 33.89 3.57
C ARG A 300 8.01 33.14 3.95
N PHE A 301 8.22 31.99 3.38
CA PHE A 301 9.37 31.13 3.55
C PHE A 301 9.65 30.37 2.25
N LYS A 302 10.85 29.82 2.09
CA LYS A 302 11.14 28.82 1.06
C LYS A 302 10.89 27.42 1.58
N GLN A 303 11.35 27.15 2.79
CA GLN A 303 11.20 25.84 3.41
C GLN A 303 11.08 25.96 4.93
N VAL A 304 10.22 25.13 5.52
CA VAL A 304 10.15 24.88 6.97
C VAL A 304 10.28 23.39 7.21
N ARG A 305 11.13 23.00 8.14
CA ARG A 305 11.29 21.61 8.59
C ARG A 305 11.11 21.52 10.08
N TYR A 306 10.49 20.43 10.53
CA TYR A 306 10.36 20.12 11.95
C TYR A 306 10.04 18.64 12.16
N THR A 307 10.15 18.17 13.40
CA THR A 307 9.62 16.88 13.82
C THR A 307 8.41 17.12 14.72
N GLU A 308 7.24 16.64 14.33
CA GLU A 308 6.07 16.55 15.19
C GLU A 308 6.28 15.43 16.21
N ALA A 309 6.32 15.74 17.49
CA ALA A 309 6.41 14.75 18.55
C ALA A 309 5.12 14.80 19.39
N SER A 310 4.42 13.70 19.49
CA SER A 310 3.16 13.58 20.21
C SER A 310 3.04 12.21 20.89
N SER A 311 1.99 11.98 21.66
CA SER A 311 1.69 10.66 22.22
C SER A 311 1.44 9.59 21.14
N LEU A 312 1.21 10.00 19.90
CA LEU A 312 0.98 9.12 18.76
C LEU A 312 2.28 8.74 18.02
N GLY A 313 3.42 9.37 18.38
CA GLY A 313 4.71 9.10 17.78
C GLY A 313 5.41 10.36 17.23
N LYS A 314 6.46 10.15 16.45
CA LYS A 314 7.25 11.21 15.81
C LYS A 314 7.11 11.13 14.30
N VAL A 315 6.90 12.30 13.68
CA VAL A 315 6.80 12.46 12.23
C VAL A 315 7.74 13.59 11.81
N LYS A 316 8.63 13.33 10.85
CA LYS A 316 9.42 14.40 10.25
C LYS A 316 8.59 15.09 9.18
N VAL A 317 8.54 16.40 9.22
CA VAL A 317 7.75 17.22 8.30
C VAL A 317 8.64 18.20 7.58
N GLN A 318 8.45 18.30 6.27
CA GLN A 318 9.03 19.35 5.44
C GLN A 318 7.91 20.06 4.69
N LEU A 319 7.91 21.38 4.76
CA LEU A 319 7.01 22.28 4.03
C LEU A 319 7.84 23.07 3.02
N ASP A 320 7.53 22.97 1.74
CA ASP A 320 8.19 23.73 0.66
C ASP A 320 7.15 24.67 0.04
N ALA A 321 7.40 25.97 0.15
CA ALA A 321 6.55 26.98 -0.47
C ALA A 321 6.72 26.94 -2.00
N GLN A 322 5.60 27.03 -2.72
CA GLN A 322 5.57 27.01 -4.17
C GLN A 322 5.33 28.44 -4.69
N PRO A 323 5.82 28.78 -5.90
CA PRO A 323 5.63 30.10 -6.49
C PRO A 323 4.16 30.52 -6.68
N ASP A 324 3.28 29.55 -6.84
CA ASP A 324 1.84 29.72 -6.98
C ASP A 324 1.10 29.92 -5.64
N GLY A 325 1.82 29.93 -4.51
CA GLY A 325 1.28 30.14 -3.17
C GLY A 325 0.82 28.86 -2.47
N TYR A 326 0.95 27.72 -3.11
CA TYR A 326 0.71 26.43 -2.48
C TYR A 326 1.89 26.01 -1.57
N ILE A 327 1.64 25.07 -0.69
CA ILE A 327 2.66 24.44 0.15
C ILE A 327 2.68 22.93 -0.15
N ARG A 328 3.85 22.43 -0.56
CA ARG A 328 4.13 21.01 -0.61
C ARG A 328 4.55 20.56 0.77
N LYS A 329 3.82 19.61 1.32
CA LYS A 329 4.11 18.99 2.60
C LYS A 329 4.57 17.56 2.37
N LEU A 330 5.75 17.21 2.89
CA LEU A 330 6.25 15.85 3.00
C LEU A 330 6.21 15.45 4.48
N GLU A 331 5.55 14.35 4.79
CA GLU A 331 5.47 13.75 6.11
C GLU A 331 6.19 12.39 6.06
N ASP A 332 7.26 12.23 6.85
CA ASP A 332 8.03 10.99 6.94
C ASP A 332 7.75 10.30 8.28
N TYR A 333 7.04 9.19 8.19
CA TYR A 333 6.69 8.32 9.32
C TYR A 333 7.73 7.20 9.55
N GLY A 334 8.88 7.25 8.85
CA GLY A 334 9.96 6.27 8.94
C GLY A 334 9.69 4.99 8.15
N VAL A 335 8.46 4.52 8.10
CA VAL A 335 8.03 3.31 7.38
C VAL A 335 7.18 3.63 6.15
N TRP A 336 6.64 4.82 6.05
CA TRP A 336 5.96 5.37 4.87
C TRP A 336 6.11 6.88 4.83
N THR A 337 5.86 7.45 3.68
CA THR A 337 5.78 8.90 3.48
C THR A 337 4.41 9.31 2.97
N VAL A 338 4.02 10.51 3.31
CA VAL A 338 2.82 11.17 2.80
C VAL A 338 3.25 12.47 2.13
N GLN A 339 2.78 12.71 0.92
CA GLN A 339 2.95 13.98 0.23
C GLN A 339 1.60 14.64 0.05
N ARG A 340 1.56 15.94 0.31
CA ARG A 340 0.36 16.76 0.13
C ARG A 340 0.70 18.03 -0.64
N LEU A 341 -0.24 18.50 -1.45
CA LEU A 341 -0.31 19.89 -1.86
C LEU A 341 -1.42 20.54 -1.05
N THR A 342 -1.12 21.64 -0.39
CA THR A 342 -2.05 22.28 0.54
C THR A 342 -2.12 23.77 0.32
N LEU A 343 -3.24 24.38 0.69
CA LEU A 343 -3.35 25.81 0.93
C LEU A 343 -3.04 26.09 2.40
N ALA A 344 -2.03 26.92 2.66
CA ALA A 344 -1.60 27.36 3.99
C ALA A 344 -1.25 26.23 4.98
N ASN A 345 -0.94 25.02 4.51
CA ASN A 345 -0.75 23.78 5.29
C ASN A 345 -2.01 23.31 6.04
N GLN A 346 -3.19 23.69 5.59
CA GLN A 346 -4.46 23.30 6.20
C GLN A 346 -5.42 22.63 5.21
N LEU A 347 -5.81 23.33 4.14
CA LEU A 347 -6.72 22.75 3.15
C LEU A 347 -5.94 21.85 2.18
N GLN A 348 -6.25 20.58 2.20
CA GLN A 348 -5.63 19.59 1.33
C GLN A 348 -6.19 19.68 -0.09
N LEU A 349 -5.32 19.89 -1.06
CA LEU A 349 -5.68 19.96 -2.48
C LEU A 349 -5.36 18.67 -3.21
N LYS A 350 -4.23 18.07 -2.87
CA LYS A 350 -3.77 16.80 -3.39
C LYS A 350 -3.13 16.00 -2.28
N PHE A 351 -3.22 14.70 -2.38
CA PHE A 351 -2.68 13.78 -1.39
C PHE A 351 -2.16 12.53 -2.08
N THR A 352 -1.07 12.01 -1.56
CA THR A 352 -0.57 10.67 -1.88
C THR A 352 0.21 10.12 -0.72
N MET A 353 0.21 8.81 -0.60
CA MET A 353 1.04 8.12 0.39
C MET A 353 1.76 6.94 -0.25
N SER A 354 2.95 6.64 0.27
CA SER A 354 3.81 5.59 -0.29
C SER A 354 3.33 4.16 0.00
N ILE A 355 2.27 3.96 0.76
CA ILE A 355 1.82 2.62 1.21
C ILE A 355 0.47 2.15 0.70
N SER A 356 -0.21 2.92 -0.10
CA SER A 356 -1.49 2.49 -0.66
C SER A 356 -1.82 3.30 -1.90
N ASN A 357 -2.81 2.86 -2.65
CA ASN A 357 -3.44 3.65 -3.72
C ASN A 357 -4.16 4.91 -3.21
N GLY A 358 -3.78 5.39 -2.04
CA GLY A 358 -4.38 6.50 -1.35
C GLY A 358 -4.12 7.86 -1.98
N SER A 359 -4.04 7.95 -3.29
CA SER A 359 -3.98 9.24 -3.97
C SER A 359 -5.36 9.85 -4.09
N SER A 360 -5.47 11.13 -3.79
CA SER A 360 -6.72 11.87 -3.97
C SER A 360 -6.47 13.29 -4.45
N LEU A 361 -7.44 13.80 -5.19
CA LEU A 361 -7.48 15.16 -5.71
C LEU A 361 -8.73 15.85 -5.20
N LEU A 362 -8.60 17.13 -4.86
CA LEU A 362 -9.76 17.96 -4.56
C LEU A 362 -10.62 18.11 -5.81
N ASN A 363 -11.89 17.71 -5.72
CA ASN A 363 -12.87 17.75 -6.79
C ASN A 363 -13.93 18.86 -6.60
N LYS A 364 -14.21 19.19 -5.34
CA LYS A 364 -15.13 20.29 -4.98
C LYS A 364 -14.63 20.98 -3.73
N LEU A 365 -14.73 22.29 -3.71
CA LEU A 365 -14.46 23.12 -2.55
C LEU A 365 -15.61 24.12 -2.34
N GLN A 366 -16.11 24.19 -1.12
CA GLN A 366 -16.99 25.25 -0.68
C GLN A 366 -16.45 25.77 0.65
N THR A 367 -16.07 27.03 0.72
CA THR A 367 -15.50 27.61 1.94
C THR A 367 -15.81 29.08 2.05
N ASP A 368 -15.94 29.53 3.29
CA ASP A 368 -16.00 30.94 3.68
C ASP A 368 -14.71 31.44 4.35
N LEU A 369 -13.64 30.61 4.29
CA LEU A 369 -12.30 31.02 4.74
C LEU A 369 -11.85 32.30 4.05
N ARG A 370 -11.41 33.26 4.85
CA ARG A 370 -10.88 34.55 4.39
C ARG A 370 -9.61 34.90 5.14
N PHE A 371 -8.66 35.44 4.43
CA PHE A 371 -7.43 35.99 4.99
C PHE A 371 -7.46 37.54 4.92
N PRO A 372 -6.80 38.26 5.85
CA PRO A 372 -6.09 37.74 7.01
C PRO A 372 -7.04 37.16 8.06
N LEU A 373 -6.58 36.14 8.80
CA LEU A 373 -7.33 35.62 9.95
C LEU A 373 -7.35 36.66 11.07
N VAL A 374 -8.49 36.75 11.78
CA VAL A 374 -8.66 37.63 12.94
C VAL A 374 -9.24 36.85 14.11
N ASN A 375 -8.96 37.27 15.33
CA ASN A 375 -9.46 36.64 16.52
C ASN A 375 -11.01 36.61 16.53
N GLY A 376 -11.61 35.51 16.95
CA GLY A 376 -13.06 35.26 16.92
C GLY A 376 -13.61 34.90 15.53
N GLN A 377 -12.80 34.90 14.48
CA GLN A 377 -13.26 34.48 13.14
C GLN A 377 -13.63 33.00 13.15
N ARG A 378 -14.80 32.71 12.57
CA ARG A 378 -15.24 31.34 12.27
C ARG A 378 -15.23 31.13 10.78
N TYR A 379 -14.85 29.91 10.36
CA TYR A 379 -14.93 29.51 8.95
C TYR A 379 -15.19 28.01 8.84
N GLN A 380 -15.70 27.64 7.70
CA GLN A 380 -15.87 26.24 7.34
C GLN A 380 -15.36 25.97 5.92
N ALA A 381 -14.98 24.73 5.69
CA ALA A 381 -14.66 24.24 4.37
C ALA A 381 -15.30 22.85 4.17
N GLN A 382 -16.05 22.70 3.10
CA GLN A 382 -16.50 21.41 2.60
C GLN A 382 -15.61 21.02 1.43
N LEU A 383 -15.01 19.84 1.52
CA LEU A 383 -14.06 19.32 0.56
C LEU A 383 -14.53 17.95 0.09
N ASP A 384 -14.74 17.81 -1.20
CA ASP A 384 -14.96 16.51 -1.82
C ASP A 384 -13.68 16.11 -2.56
N HIS A 385 -13.08 15.00 -2.17
CA HIS A 385 -11.90 14.46 -2.81
C HIS A 385 -12.28 13.26 -3.68
N ILE A 386 -11.73 13.18 -4.86
CA ILE A 386 -11.84 12.01 -5.72
C ILE A 386 -10.54 11.20 -5.65
N ASN A 387 -10.64 9.91 -5.40
CA ASN A 387 -9.49 9.01 -5.35
C ASN A 387 -9.22 8.35 -6.73
N SER A 388 -8.15 7.55 -6.80
CA SER A 388 -7.78 6.77 -7.99
C SER A 388 -8.90 5.85 -8.49
N ASP A 389 -9.75 5.36 -7.59
CA ASP A 389 -10.88 4.48 -7.92
C ASP A 389 -12.13 5.27 -8.35
N LYS A 390 -11.99 6.59 -8.58
CA LYS A 390 -13.07 7.52 -8.90
C LYS A 390 -14.16 7.63 -7.82
N LYS A 391 -13.87 7.15 -6.61
CA LYS A 391 -14.78 7.33 -5.48
C LYS A 391 -14.61 8.74 -4.92
N VAL A 392 -15.72 9.42 -4.73
CA VAL A 392 -15.76 10.72 -4.08
C VAL A 392 -15.97 10.53 -2.58
N THR A 393 -15.19 11.26 -1.80
CA THR A 393 -15.24 11.26 -0.35
C THR A 393 -15.39 12.67 0.14
N ALA A 394 -16.45 12.93 0.91
CA ALA A 394 -16.76 14.25 1.44
C ALA A 394 -16.18 14.42 2.84
N SER A 395 -15.56 15.57 3.10
CA SER A 395 -15.15 15.99 4.43
C SER A 395 -15.57 17.43 4.70
N THR A 396 -15.80 17.75 5.97
CA THR A 396 -16.13 19.11 6.41
C THR A 396 -15.16 19.50 7.50
N LEU A 397 -14.59 20.68 7.38
CA LEU A 397 -13.74 21.31 8.37
C LEU A 397 -14.46 22.54 8.92
N ARG A 398 -14.59 22.65 10.25
CA ARG A 398 -15.12 23.83 10.94
C ARG A 398 -14.08 24.34 11.91
N CYS A 399 -13.72 25.61 11.78
CA CYS A 399 -12.67 26.22 12.58
C CYS A 399 -13.11 27.53 13.22
N GLU A 400 -12.51 27.82 14.38
CA GLU A 400 -12.64 29.07 15.09
C GLU A 400 -11.27 29.56 15.55
N VAL A 401 -11.02 30.86 15.39
CA VAL A 401 -9.82 31.50 15.90
C VAL A 401 -10.08 31.88 17.35
N THR A 402 -9.48 31.16 18.30
CA THR A 402 -9.81 31.21 19.75
C THR A 402 -8.82 32.00 20.58
N GLY A 403 -7.68 32.41 20.02
CA GLY A 403 -6.67 33.13 20.77
C GLY A 403 -5.46 33.58 19.97
N GLU A 404 -4.53 34.22 20.63
CA GLU A 404 -3.24 34.60 20.07
C GLU A 404 -2.09 34.37 21.06
N GLY A 405 -0.86 34.28 20.55
CA GLY A 405 0.32 34.14 21.38
C GLY A 405 1.61 34.51 20.65
N ASP A 406 2.73 34.37 21.36
CA ASP A 406 4.06 34.58 20.81
C ASP A 406 4.52 33.28 20.10
N ALA A 407 4.92 33.37 18.84
CA ALA A 407 5.34 32.22 18.05
C ALA A 407 6.58 31.51 18.63
N HIS A 408 7.45 32.20 19.38
CA HIS A 408 8.56 31.60 20.10
C HIS A 408 8.12 30.55 21.13
N SER A 409 6.91 30.66 21.66
CA SER A 409 6.37 29.67 22.60
C SER A 409 6.09 28.31 21.95
N ILE A 410 5.95 28.26 20.63
CA ILE A 410 5.76 27.02 19.85
C ILE A 410 7.12 26.42 19.48
N ALA A 411 8.02 27.25 18.97
CA ALA A 411 9.42 26.90 18.74
C ALA A 411 10.29 28.16 18.69
N PRO A 412 11.51 28.12 19.22
CA PRO A 412 12.42 29.29 19.28
C PRO A 412 12.78 29.89 17.90
N GLU A 413 12.68 29.11 16.85
CA GLU A 413 13.00 29.51 15.46
C GLU A 413 11.86 30.30 14.80
N PHE A 414 10.67 30.31 15.37
CA PHE A 414 9.55 31.10 14.88
C PHE A 414 9.59 32.50 15.48
N SER A 415 9.17 33.49 14.72
CA SER A 415 9.12 34.88 15.11
C SER A 415 7.70 35.45 14.99
N GLY A 416 7.47 36.55 15.70
CA GLY A 416 6.21 37.25 15.66
C GLY A 416 5.10 36.59 16.46
N LYS A 417 3.85 36.83 16.06
CA LYS A 417 2.67 36.29 16.72
C LYS A 417 2.08 35.11 15.96
N TYR A 418 1.33 34.27 16.68
CA TYR A 418 0.42 33.30 16.08
C TYR A 418 -1.02 33.55 16.52
N LEU A 419 -1.96 33.10 15.72
CA LEU A 419 -3.37 32.93 16.11
C LEU A 419 -3.62 31.43 16.36
N LEU A 420 -4.25 31.12 17.50
CA LEU A 420 -4.70 29.78 17.82
C LEU A 420 -6.02 29.50 17.10
N VAL A 421 -6.07 28.41 16.36
CA VAL A 421 -7.27 28.01 15.60
C VAL A 421 -7.66 26.61 16.01
N GLU A 422 -8.87 26.48 16.52
CA GLU A 422 -9.46 25.19 16.87
C GLU A 422 -10.35 24.70 15.73
N CYS A 423 -10.12 23.49 15.27
CA CYS A 423 -10.80 22.90 14.12
C CYS A 423 -11.42 21.54 14.47
N HIS A 424 -12.59 21.28 13.92
CA HIS A 424 -13.27 20.00 13.96
C HIS A 424 -13.48 19.52 12.54
N ALA A 425 -13.00 18.32 12.25
CA ALA A 425 -13.17 17.67 10.97
C ALA A 425 -14.20 16.55 11.07
N THR A 426 -15.07 16.46 10.08
CA THR A 426 -15.97 15.32 9.89
C THR A 426 -15.69 14.69 8.54
N TYR A 427 -15.79 13.36 8.49
CA TYR A 427 -15.61 12.57 7.31
C TYR A 427 -16.88 11.74 7.06
N GLU A 428 -17.47 11.86 5.87
CA GLU A 428 -18.75 11.22 5.55
C GLU A 428 -19.84 11.47 6.61
N GLY A 429 -19.81 12.66 7.23
CA GLY A 429 -20.77 13.08 8.25
C GLY A 429 -20.49 12.63 9.69
N GLN A 430 -19.46 11.83 9.93
CA GLN A 430 -19.04 11.42 11.26
C GLN A 430 -17.87 12.29 11.76
N LEU A 431 -17.86 12.63 13.04
CA LEU A 431 -16.73 13.34 13.64
C LEU A 431 -15.50 12.45 13.61
N ASP A 432 -14.47 12.92 12.92
CA ASP A 432 -13.25 12.15 12.71
C ASP A 432 -12.12 12.67 13.62
N SER A 433 -11.98 13.98 13.73
CA SER A 433 -10.90 14.57 14.51
C SER A 433 -11.19 16.01 14.94
N SER A 434 -10.50 16.43 15.99
CA SER A 434 -10.30 17.84 16.31
C SER A 434 -8.81 18.16 16.38
N SER A 435 -8.47 19.40 16.07
CA SER A 435 -7.09 19.87 16.07
C SER A 435 -6.99 21.31 16.53
N LYS A 436 -5.90 21.63 17.22
CA LYS A 436 -5.49 23.01 17.49
C LYS A 436 -4.28 23.32 16.64
N LEU A 437 -4.39 24.37 15.85
CA LEU A 437 -3.37 24.82 14.91
C LEU A 437 -2.94 26.23 15.30
N ALA A 438 -1.66 26.53 15.14
CA ALA A 438 -1.15 27.88 15.23
C ALA A 438 -0.95 28.44 13.83
N TRP A 439 -1.65 29.53 13.49
CA TRP A 439 -1.39 30.32 12.31
C TRP A 439 -0.22 31.26 12.58
N LEU A 440 0.96 30.91 12.08
CA LEU A 440 2.15 31.74 12.21
C LEU A 440 2.06 32.93 11.26
N GLN A 441 1.81 34.14 11.80
CA GLN A 441 1.55 35.33 10.99
C GLN A 441 2.76 35.79 10.17
N ASP A 442 3.98 35.55 10.69
CA ASP A 442 5.22 35.88 9.98
C ASP A 442 5.51 34.98 8.77
N LEU A 443 5.02 33.76 8.80
CA LEU A 443 5.27 32.75 7.79
C LEU A 443 4.06 32.46 6.89
N ASN A 444 2.86 32.90 7.29
CA ASN A 444 1.60 32.58 6.64
C ASN A 444 1.39 31.05 6.49
N VAL A 445 1.53 30.33 7.59
CA VAL A 445 1.42 28.87 7.61
C VAL A 445 0.82 28.38 8.92
N PHE A 446 -0.01 27.34 8.84
CA PHE A 446 -0.48 26.61 10.01
C PHE A 446 0.55 25.55 10.43
N VAL A 447 0.77 25.45 11.75
CA VAL A 447 1.51 24.33 12.36
C VAL A 447 0.66 23.71 13.46
N PRO A 448 0.75 22.40 13.73
CA PRO A 448 -0.05 21.75 14.75
C PRO A 448 0.42 22.09 16.16
N VAL A 449 -0.53 22.20 17.10
CA VAL A 449 -0.31 22.41 18.54
C VAL A 449 -0.90 21.27 19.35
N ALA A 450 -2.05 20.76 18.95
CA ALA A 450 -2.69 19.61 19.56
C ALA A 450 -3.59 18.90 18.55
N GLN A 451 -3.87 17.62 18.81
CA GLN A 451 -4.79 16.84 17.99
C GLN A 451 -5.53 15.80 18.84
N GLN A 452 -6.75 15.49 18.42
CA GLN A 452 -7.58 14.45 19.00
C GLN A 452 -8.20 13.63 17.87
N LEU A 453 -8.13 12.32 17.97
CA LEU A 453 -8.67 11.37 16.97
C LEU A 453 -9.87 10.63 17.59
N GLY A 454 -11.05 10.84 17.04
CA GLY A 454 -12.28 10.26 17.57
C GLY A 454 -12.43 10.55 19.07
N ASP A 455 -12.70 9.52 19.83
CA ASP A 455 -12.92 9.61 21.30
C ASP A 455 -11.61 9.53 22.13
N LYS A 456 -10.43 9.52 21.48
CA LYS A 456 -9.15 9.47 22.22
C LYS A 456 -8.89 10.80 22.93
N PRO A 457 -8.11 10.78 24.03
CA PRO A 457 -7.68 12.02 24.67
C PRO A 457 -6.91 12.93 23.71
N GLU A 458 -7.05 14.24 23.91
CA GLU A 458 -6.24 15.24 23.20
C GLU A 458 -4.75 14.97 23.43
N SER A 459 -3.98 14.98 22.35
CA SER A 459 -2.53 14.82 22.35
C SER A 459 -1.87 16.14 21.96
N LEU A 460 -1.05 16.68 22.84
CA LEU A 460 -0.23 17.85 22.52
C LEU A 460 0.81 17.47 21.47
N VAL A 461 1.07 18.38 20.55
CA VAL A 461 2.11 18.25 19.53
C VAL A 461 3.24 19.23 19.86
N LYS A 462 4.43 18.68 20.12
CA LYS A 462 5.65 19.46 20.29
C LYS A 462 6.41 19.47 18.96
N LEU A 463 6.84 20.63 18.51
CA LEU A 463 7.73 20.75 17.36
C LEU A 463 9.20 20.72 17.82
N GLU A 464 9.95 19.76 17.29
CA GLU A 464 11.36 19.55 17.58
C GLU A 464 12.18 19.74 16.31
N ASN A 465 13.46 20.11 16.43
CA ASN A 465 14.41 20.27 15.32
C ASN A 465 13.88 21.21 14.22
N VAL A 466 13.28 22.32 14.65
CA VAL A 466 12.69 23.29 13.71
C VAL A 466 13.81 24.00 12.94
N SER A 467 13.61 24.21 11.65
CA SER A 467 14.42 25.07 10.81
C SER A 467 13.57 25.82 9.80
N VAL A 468 13.89 27.09 9.57
CA VAL A 468 13.17 27.97 8.65
C VAL A 468 14.17 28.57 7.66
N ILE A 469 13.92 28.35 6.37
CA ILE A 469 14.64 29.00 5.26
C ILE A 469 13.69 30.02 4.64
N ARG A 470 14.04 31.30 4.70
CA ARG A 470 13.27 32.42 4.13
C ARG A 470 13.67 32.71 2.69
#